data_8dd562bdf775d0dc2e307bcffdee8b03
#
_entry.id   8dd562bdf775d0dc2e307bcffdee8b03
#
_cell.length_a   1.000
_cell.length_b   1.000
_cell.length_c   1.000
_cell.angle_alpha   90.00
_cell.angle_beta   90.00
_cell.angle_gamma   90.00
#
_symmetry.space_group_name_H-M   'P 1'
#
loop_
_entity.id
_entity.type
_entity.pdbx_description
1 polymer ?
#
loop_
_entity_poly.entity_id
_entity_poly.type
_entity_poly.pdbx_seq_one_letter_code
_entity_poly.pdbx_strand_id
1 'polypeptide(L)'
;RIHKSRPPLLIDKSKIDNIKVGNISDDFDVVKDADWIVEAVVERIDIKHKIYEKIFKARKDGAIVSSNTSSIPIKVLSEHLTDVEKKDFCITHFFNPVRYMGLLEIVKNENNDLNKINQLKEFCEVELGKGAIICNDTPGFLGNRVGVYAMQVAMTEAFKMKLSVEEADAIFGRPMGIPKTGVIGLYDLIGIDLMAEVL
;
A
#
# COMPACT_ATOMS: atom_id res chain seq x y z
N ARG A 1 -6.05 12.73 16.68
CA ARG A 1 -4.80 11.98 16.43
C ARG A 1 -3.97 12.64 15.33
N ILE A 2 -4.59 13.04 14.20
CA ILE A 2 -3.93 13.66 13.04
C ILE A 2 -3.11 14.91 13.43
N HIS A 3 -3.64 15.78 14.30
CA HIS A 3 -2.94 17.00 14.77
C HIS A 3 -1.68 16.74 15.62
N LYS A 4 -1.60 15.58 16.26
CA LYS A 4 -0.53 15.22 17.20
C LYS A 4 0.50 14.27 16.62
N SER A 5 0.32 13.83 15.35
CA SER A 5 1.24 12.90 14.70
C SER A 5 2.60 13.55 14.44
N ARG A 6 3.65 12.78 14.62
CA ARG A 6 5.02 13.16 14.25
C ARG A 6 5.59 12.03 13.40
N PRO A 7 5.96 12.29 12.17
CA PRO A 7 5.86 13.57 11.44
C PRO A 7 4.39 14.01 11.19
N PRO A 8 4.13 15.32 10.91
CA PRO A 8 2.76 15.84 10.76
C PRO A 8 2.06 15.22 9.55
N LEU A 9 0.82 14.77 9.71
CA LEU A 9 0.02 14.20 8.63
C LEU A 9 -0.70 15.27 7.77
N LEU A 10 -0.93 16.46 8.32
CA LEU A 10 -1.45 17.61 7.58
C LEU A 10 -0.45 18.77 7.63
N ILE A 11 -0.13 19.36 6.48
CA ILE A 11 0.65 20.61 6.39
C ILE A 11 -0.23 21.78 6.77
N ASP A 12 -1.37 21.88 6.10
CA ASP A 12 -2.37 22.90 6.34
C ASP A 12 -3.46 22.35 7.26
N LYS A 13 -3.47 22.85 8.48
CA LYS A 13 -4.44 22.42 9.51
C LYS A 13 -5.88 22.78 9.15
N SER A 14 -6.11 23.80 8.31
CA SER A 14 -7.45 24.19 7.89
C SER A 14 -8.13 23.12 7.02
N LYS A 15 -7.34 22.26 6.37
CA LYS A 15 -7.85 21.16 5.54
C LYS A 15 -8.46 20.00 6.33
N ILE A 16 -8.41 20.05 7.66
CA ILE A 16 -9.02 18.99 8.48
C ILE A 16 -10.53 18.89 8.27
N ASP A 17 -11.19 19.99 7.96
CA ASP A 17 -12.64 20.03 7.74
C ASP A 17 -13.06 19.31 6.46
N ASN A 18 -12.12 19.04 5.55
CA ASN A 18 -12.34 18.21 4.37
C ASN A 18 -12.35 16.71 4.70
N ILE A 19 -11.96 16.33 5.92
CA ILE A 19 -11.90 14.93 6.35
C ILE A 19 -13.14 14.62 7.18
N LYS A 20 -14.03 13.80 6.65
CA LYS A 20 -15.15 13.25 7.39
C LYS A 20 -14.76 11.90 7.97
N VAL A 21 -15.04 11.69 9.25
CA VAL A 21 -14.78 10.43 9.94
C VAL A 21 -16.11 9.71 10.13
N GLY A 22 -16.13 8.42 9.83
CA GLY A 22 -17.29 7.56 10.00
C GLY A 22 -16.87 6.15 10.38
N ASN A 23 -17.83 5.26 10.53
CA ASN A 23 -17.61 3.84 10.77
C ASN A 23 -18.40 2.98 9.78
N ILE A 24 -17.97 1.73 9.60
CA ILE A 24 -18.55 0.80 8.62
C ILE A 24 -19.97 0.38 8.98
N SER A 25 -20.38 0.51 10.25
CA SER A 25 -21.70 0.06 10.69
C SER A 25 -22.78 1.11 10.42
N ASP A 26 -22.48 2.37 10.71
CA ASP A 26 -23.49 3.43 10.75
C ASP A 26 -23.38 4.40 9.57
N ASP A 27 -22.16 4.60 9.02
CA ASP A 27 -21.86 5.65 8.04
C ASP A 27 -21.51 5.08 6.65
N PHE A 28 -21.81 3.82 6.38
CA PHE A 28 -21.37 3.16 5.14
C PHE A 28 -21.95 3.80 3.87
N ASP A 29 -23.02 4.52 3.99
CA ASP A 29 -23.70 5.19 2.87
C ASP A 29 -22.84 6.24 2.15
N VAL A 30 -21.78 6.76 2.78
CA VAL A 30 -20.82 7.68 2.13
C VAL A 30 -20.12 7.06 0.92
N VAL A 31 -20.09 5.73 0.84
CA VAL A 31 -19.52 4.99 -0.29
C VAL A 31 -20.24 5.27 -1.60
N LYS A 32 -21.55 5.63 -1.54
CA LYS A 32 -22.39 5.91 -2.71
C LYS A 32 -21.92 7.11 -3.54
N ASP A 33 -21.24 8.07 -2.89
CA ASP A 33 -20.80 9.31 -3.53
C ASP A 33 -19.31 9.29 -3.89
N ALA A 34 -18.59 8.24 -3.48
CA ALA A 34 -17.16 8.14 -3.70
C ALA A 34 -16.80 7.81 -5.15
N ASP A 35 -15.80 8.49 -5.71
CA ASP A 35 -15.22 8.16 -7.03
C ASP A 35 -14.17 7.06 -6.91
N TRP A 36 -13.49 7.00 -5.77
CA TRP A 36 -12.49 6.00 -5.45
C TRP A 36 -12.61 5.56 -4.00
N ILE A 37 -12.63 4.26 -3.79
CA ILE A 37 -12.77 3.63 -2.47
C ILE A 37 -11.52 2.78 -2.23
N VAL A 38 -10.77 3.11 -1.18
CA VAL A 38 -9.57 2.35 -0.78
C VAL A 38 -9.91 1.49 0.43
N GLU A 39 -9.86 0.18 0.27
CA GLU A 39 -10.00 -0.77 1.37
C GLU A 39 -8.64 -0.97 2.07
N ALA A 40 -8.61 -0.83 3.38
CA ALA A 40 -7.45 -1.00 4.23
C ALA A 40 -7.82 -1.67 5.57
N VAL A 41 -8.72 -2.67 5.53
CA VAL A 41 -9.08 -3.48 6.69
C VAL A 41 -7.97 -4.49 7.01
N VAL A 42 -8.14 -5.26 8.09
CA VAL A 42 -7.17 -6.30 8.48
C VAL A 42 -6.87 -7.26 7.33
N GLU A 43 -5.63 -7.76 7.27
CA GLU A 43 -5.11 -8.60 6.18
C GLU A 43 -5.65 -10.05 6.28
N ARG A 44 -6.98 -10.16 6.21
CA ARG A 44 -7.74 -11.43 6.26
C ARG A 44 -8.71 -11.48 5.09
N ILE A 45 -8.56 -12.48 4.26
CA ILE A 45 -9.32 -12.63 3.02
C ILE A 45 -10.83 -12.72 3.25
N ASP A 46 -11.26 -13.45 4.27
CA ASP A 46 -12.67 -13.61 4.63
C ASP A 46 -13.34 -12.29 5.02
N ILE A 47 -12.60 -11.38 5.65
CA ILE A 47 -13.07 -10.05 6.02
C ILE A 47 -13.08 -9.13 4.80
N LYS A 48 -12.04 -9.20 3.96
CA LYS A 48 -11.95 -8.40 2.73
C LYS A 48 -13.06 -8.74 1.75
N HIS A 49 -13.35 -10.02 1.52
CA HIS A 49 -14.46 -10.44 0.65
C HIS A 49 -15.81 -9.89 1.13
N LYS A 50 -16.10 -9.97 2.43
CA LYS A 50 -17.33 -9.42 3.00
C LYS A 50 -17.44 -7.90 2.82
N ILE A 51 -16.32 -7.18 2.92
CA ILE A 51 -16.33 -5.72 2.73
C ILE A 51 -16.48 -5.37 1.25
N TYR A 52 -15.86 -6.12 0.33
CA TYR A 52 -16.02 -5.91 -1.11
C TYR A 52 -17.48 -6.12 -1.54
N GLU A 53 -18.13 -7.18 -1.08
CA GLU A 53 -19.56 -7.41 -1.35
C GLU A 53 -20.42 -6.20 -0.95
N LYS A 54 -20.16 -5.64 0.24
CA LYS A 54 -20.85 -4.43 0.70
C LYS A 54 -20.53 -3.20 -0.17
N ILE A 55 -19.25 -3.00 -0.52
CA ILE A 55 -18.81 -1.86 -1.31
C ILE A 55 -19.43 -1.92 -2.71
N PHE A 56 -19.31 -3.05 -3.41
CA PHE A 56 -19.82 -3.19 -4.78
C PHE A 56 -21.35 -3.07 -4.87
N LYS A 57 -22.06 -3.46 -3.81
CA LYS A 57 -23.50 -3.29 -3.70
C LYS A 57 -23.93 -1.85 -3.45
N ALA A 58 -23.11 -1.04 -2.79
CA ALA A 58 -23.46 0.32 -2.35
C ALA A 58 -22.84 1.42 -3.21
N ARG A 59 -21.66 1.18 -3.84
CA ARG A 59 -20.95 2.20 -4.61
C ARG A 59 -21.76 2.70 -5.81
N LYS A 60 -21.46 3.90 -6.28
CA LYS A 60 -21.98 4.36 -7.58
C LYS A 60 -21.31 3.61 -8.73
N ASP A 61 -22.00 3.52 -9.85
CA ASP A 61 -21.45 2.93 -11.06
C ASP A 61 -20.17 3.63 -11.50
N GLY A 62 -19.17 2.81 -11.83
CA GLY A 62 -17.90 3.30 -12.33
C GLY A 62 -16.91 3.78 -11.26
N ALA A 63 -17.29 3.84 -9.99
CA ALA A 63 -16.34 4.13 -8.92
C ALA A 63 -15.25 3.05 -8.85
N ILE A 64 -14.00 3.46 -8.69
CA ILE A 64 -12.88 2.53 -8.56
C ILE A 64 -12.86 2.01 -7.12
N VAL A 65 -12.66 0.70 -6.97
CA VAL A 65 -12.43 0.04 -5.68
C VAL A 65 -11.01 -0.52 -5.67
N SER A 66 -10.24 -0.19 -4.66
CA SER A 66 -8.90 -0.75 -4.54
C SER A 66 -8.62 -1.29 -3.14
N SER A 67 -7.78 -2.32 -3.07
CA SER A 67 -7.23 -2.81 -1.81
C SER A 67 -5.85 -2.22 -1.56
N ASN A 68 -5.54 -1.91 -0.30
CA ASN A 68 -4.20 -1.53 0.13
C ASN A 68 -3.42 -2.73 0.70
N THR A 69 -3.72 -3.93 0.26
CA THR A 69 -2.98 -5.14 0.66
C THR A 69 -1.51 -5.05 0.27
N SER A 70 -0.65 -5.66 1.07
CA SER A 70 0.80 -5.79 0.77
C SER A 70 1.18 -7.17 0.27
N SER A 71 0.32 -8.19 0.46
CA SER A 71 0.69 -9.59 0.29
C SER A 71 -0.34 -10.44 -0.44
N ILE A 72 -1.64 -10.14 -0.34
CA ILE A 72 -2.68 -11.00 -0.94
C ILE A 72 -2.78 -10.73 -2.44
N PRO A 73 -2.62 -11.76 -3.29
CA PRO A 73 -2.72 -11.59 -4.74
C PRO A 73 -4.08 -11.05 -5.18
N ILE A 74 -4.10 -10.19 -6.21
CA ILE A 74 -5.34 -9.60 -6.72
C ILE A 74 -6.32 -10.68 -7.22
N LYS A 75 -5.80 -11.78 -7.75
CA LYS A 75 -6.60 -12.92 -8.18
C LYS A 75 -7.42 -13.50 -7.04
N VAL A 76 -6.82 -13.65 -5.85
CA VAL A 76 -7.49 -14.15 -4.64
C VAL A 76 -8.49 -13.12 -4.11
N LEU A 77 -8.10 -11.84 -4.05
CA LEU A 77 -8.98 -10.77 -3.59
C LEU A 77 -10.25 -10.65 -4.45
N SER A 78 -10.14 -10.86 -5.75
CA SER A 78 -11.22 -10.65 -6.72
C SER A 78 -11.99 -11.93 -7.10
N GLU A 79 -11.73 -13.08 -6.47
CA GLU A 79 -12.33 -14.35 -6.88
C GLU A 79 -13.86 -14.38 -6.78
N HIS A 80 -14.44 -13.66 -5.81
CA HIS A 80 -15.89 -13.55 -5.62
C HIS A 80 -16.53 -12.39 -6.39
N LEU A 81 -15.75 -11.58 -7.08
CA LEU A 81 -16.26 -10.48 -7.88
C LEU A 81 -16.70 -10.97 -9.25
N THR A 82 -17.77 -10.40 -9.76
CA THR A 82 -18.22 -10.59 -11.16
C THR A 82 -17.22 -9.93 -12.12
N ASP A 83 -17.23 -10.33 -13.40
CA ASP A 83 -16.37 -9.72 -14.40
C ASP A 83 -16.63 -8.23 -14.60
N VAL A 84 -17.84 -7.75 -14.34
CA VAL A 84 -18.19 -6.34 -14.35
C VAL A 84 -17.51 -5.60 -13.18
N GLU A 85 -17.57 -6.15 -11.99
CA GLU A 85 -16.94 -5.59 -10.79
C GLU A 85 -15.42 -5.59 -10.89
N LYS A 86 -14.82 -6.64 -11.47
CA LYS A 86 -13.39 -6.74 -11.71
C LYS A 86 -12.84 -5.62 -12.61
N LYS A 87 -13.65 -5.06 -13.50
CA LYS A 87 -13.25 -3.92 -14.33
C LYS A 87 -12.83 -2.71 -13.51
N ASP A 88 -13.45 -2.54 -12.36
CA ASP A 88 -13.26 -1.39 -11.47
C ASP A 88 -12.43 -1.74 -10.22
N PHE A 89 -11.89 -2.96 -10.11
CA PHE A 89 -11.16 -3.44 -8.94
C PHE A 89 -9.65 -3.56 -9.22
N CYS A 90 -8.82 -2.93 -8.39
CA CYS A 90 -7.36 -3.03 -8.47
C CYS A 90 -6.74 -3.07 -7.06
N ILE A 91 -5.42 -3.17 -6.99
CA ILE A 91 -4.67 -2.89 -5.76
C ILE A 91 -4.01 -1.51 -5.91
N THR A 92 -4.05 -0.71 -4.84
CA THR A 92 -3.24 0.50 -4.69
C THR A 92 -2.43 0.37 -3.42
N HIS A 93 -1.19 -0.09 -3.56
CA HIS A 93 -0.30 -0.36 -2.44
C HIS A 93 0.50 0.89 -2.08
N PHE A 94 0.10 1.53 -0.99
CA PHE A 94 0.79 2.68 -0.40
C PHE A 94 1.83 2.23 0.60
N PHE A 95 2.99 2.88 0.59
CA PHE A 95 4.05 2.65 1.57
C PHE A 95 3.89 3.57 2.77
N ASN A 96 4.09 3.03 3.97
CA ASN A 96 3.98 3.78 5.21
C ASN A 96 5.33 4.45 5.57
N PRO A 97 5.34 5.72 5.96
CA PRO A 97 4.23 6.67 6.15
C PRO A 97 3.70 7.21 4.82
N VAL A 98 2.42 6.99 4.54
CA VAL A 98 1.78 7.25 3.24
C VAL A 98 2.09 8.62 2.67
N ARG A 99 2.12 9.66 3.50
CA ARG A 99 2.37 11.01 3.05
C ARG A 99 3.80 11.25 2.54
N TYR A 100 4.77 10.57 3.13
CA TYR A 100 6.20 10.82 2.87
C TYR A 100 6.80 9.88 1.85
N MET A 101 6.23 8.69 1.73
CA MET A 101 6.68 7.71 0.76
C MET A 101 6.13 8.07 -0.62
N GLY A 102 7.04 8.33 -1.57
CA GLY A 102 6.67 8.74 -2.93
C GLY A 102 6.10 7.60 -3.78
N LEU A 103 6.53 6.37 -3.55
CA LEU A 103 6.11 5.22 -4.36
C LEU A 103 4.65 4.83 -4.08
N LEU A 104 3.90 4.56 -5.14
CA LEU A 104 2.59 3.92 -5.13
C LEU A 104 2.56 2.83 -6.20
N GLU A 105 2.22 1.63 -5.84
CA GLU A 105 2.07 0.51 -6.77
C GLU A 105 0.60 0.30 -7.10
N ILE A 106 0.30 0.20 -8.40
CA ILE A 106 -1.03 -0.15 -8.89
C ILE A 106 -0.94 -1.54 -9.50
N VAL A 107 -1.61 -2.53 -8.88
CA VAL A 107 -1.69 -3.89 -9.43
C VAL A 107 -3.05 -4.09 -10.07
N LYS A 108 -3.04 -4.39 -11.34
CA LYS A 108 -4.25 -4.61 -12.12
C LYS A 108 -4.56 -6.10 -12.32
N ASN A 109 -5.83 -6.44 -12.48
CA ASN A 109 -6.26 -7.74 -12.99
C ASN A 109 -6.49 -7.70 -14.52
N GLU A 110 -6.74 -8.86 -15.11
CA GLU A 110 -6.92 -9.01 -16.57
C GLU A 110 -8.18 -8.33 -17.10
N ASN A 111 -9.21 -8.15 -16.27
CA ASN A 111 -10.50 -7.59 -16.64
C ASN A 111 -10.55 -6.06 -16.50
N ASN A 112 -9.52 -5.42 -15.92
CA ASN A 112 -9.56 -3.99 -15.66
C ASN A 112 -9.82 -3.14 -16.92
N ASP A 113 -10.64 -2.11 -16.77
CA ASP A 113 -10.70 -1.02 -17.73
C ASP A 113 -9.40 -0.19 -17.68
N LEU A 114 -8.58 -0.33 -18.70
CA LEU A 114 -7.27 0.33 -18.77
C LEU A 114 -7.38 1.86 -18.75
N ASN A 115 -8.45 2.45 -19.28
CA ASN A 115 -8.64 3.89 -19.21
C ASN A 115 -8.83 4.35 -17.77
N LYS A 116 -9.63 3.61 -16.98
CA LYS A 116 -9.81 3.92 -15.55
C LYS A 116 -8.54 3.74 -14.75
N ILE A 117 -7.76 2.70 -15.01
CA ILE A 117 -6.46 2.49 -14.36
C ILE A 117 -5.49 3.63 -14.67
N ASN A 118 -5.45 4.08 -15.94
CA ASN A 118 -4.61 5.22 -16.34
C ASN A 118 -5.08 6.53 -15.70
N GLN A 119 -6.39 6.78 -15.62
CA GLN A 119 -6.95 7.95 -14.93
C GLN A 119 -6.61 7.92 -13.42
N LEU A 120 -6.74 6.75 -12.78
CA LEU A 120 -6.34 6.60 -11.39
C LEU A 120 -4.84 6.87 -11.19
N LYS A 121 -4.00 6.33 -12.07
CA LYS A 121 -2.56 6.57 -12.06
C LYS A 121 -2.25 8.06 -12.19
N GLU A 122 -2.82 8.73 -13.18
CA GLU A 122 -2.65 10.16 -13.39
C GLU A 122 -3.09 10.98 -12.17
N PHE A 123 -4.26 10.66 -11.59
CA PHE A 123 -4.72 11.29 -10.35
C PHE A 123 -3.71 11.10 -9.21
N CYS A 124 -3.18 9.90 -9.03
CA CYS A 124 -2.19 9.64 -8.00
C CYS A 124 -0.88 10.40 -8.23
N GLU A 125 -0.47 10.61 -9.48
CA GLU A 125 0.74 11.35 -9.83
C GLU A 125 0.55 12.86 -9.67
N VAL A 126 -0.54 13.39 -10.21
CA VAL A 126 -0.78 14.85 -10.27
C VAL A 126 -1.32 15.39 -8.94
N GLU A 127 -2.35 14.77 -8.40
CA GLU A 127 -3.05 15.29 -7.21
C GLU A 127 -2.43 14.80 -5.89
N LEU A 128 -1.94 13.56 -5.85
CA LEU A 128 -1.34 13.01 -4.64
C LEU A 128 0.20 13.13 -4.61
N GLY A 129 0.82 13.54 -5.71
CA GLY A 129 2.28 13.70 -5.81
C GLY A 129 3.04 12.38 -5.66
N LYS A 130 2.44 11.25 -6.09
CA LYS A 130 3.05 9.92 -6.04
C LYS A 130 3.81 9.60 -7.33
N GLY A 131 4.86 8.80 -7.23
CA GLY A 131 5.42 8.05 -8.36
C GLY A 131 4.61 6.77 -8.51
N ALA A 132 3.52 6.82 -9.29
CA ALA A 132 2.63 5.68 -9.45
C ALA A 132 3.13 4.75 -10.57
N ILE A 133 3.32 3.47 -10.24
CA ILE A 133 3.77 2.45 -11.18
C ILE A 133 2.75 1.32 -11.29
N ILE A 134 2.57 0.81 -12.51
CA ILE A 134 1.73 -0.37 -12.74
C ILE A 134 2.60 -1.60 -12.59
N CYS A 135 2.22 -2.49 -11.66
CA CYS A 135 2.94 -3.70 -11.32
C CYS A 135 2.17 -4.96 -11.73
N ASN A 136 2.90 -6.05 -11.87
CA ASN A 136 2.32 -7.37 -11.99
C ASN A 136 1.86 -7.90 -10.62
N ASP A 137 0.88 -8.80 -10.61
CA ASP A 137 0.43 -9.54 -9.42
C ASP A 137 1.44 -10.62 -9.06
N THR A 138 2.59 -10.20 -8.54
CA THR A 138 3.66 -11.09 -8.07
C THR A 138 3.86 -10.91 -6.57
N PRO A 139 4.26 -11.93 -5.80
CA PRO A 139 4.52 -11.79 -4.37
C PRO A 139 5.46 -10.62 -4.06
N GLY A 140 5.04 -9.76 -3.12
CA GLY A 140 5.77 -8.53 -2.76
C GLY A 140 5.73 -7.43 -3.81
N PHE A 141 4.93 -7.56 -4.87
CA PHE A 141 4.84 -6.66 -6.02
C PHE A 141 6.22 -6.25 -6.56
N LEU A 142 6.54 -4.96 -6.65
CA LEU A 142 7.85 -4.50 -7.07
C LEU A 142 8.68 -3.97 -5.90
N GLY A 143 8.13 -3.06 -5.09
CA GLY A 143 8.87 -2.34 -4.05
C GLY A 143 9.33 -3.26 -2.93
N ASN A 144 8.44 -4.06 -2.36
CA ASN A 144 8.82 -5.02 -1.32
C ASN A 144 9.78 -6.06 -1.88
N ARG A 145 9.54 -6.58 -3.08
CA ARG A 145 10.40 -7.58 -3.71
C ARG A 145 11.83 -7.08 -3.91
N VAL A 146 12.00 -5.88 -4.47
CA VAL A 146 13.32 -5.27 -4.67
C VAL A 146 13.96 -4.91 -3.33
N GLY A 147 13.19 -4.32 -2.41
CA GLY A 147 13.67 -3.92 -1.09
C GLY A 147 14.16 -5.09 -0.26
N VAL A 148 13.35 -6.14 -0.17
CA VAL A 148 13.71 -7.37 0.58
C VAL A 148 14.93 -8.05 -0.04
N TYR A 149 15.00 -8.15 -1.37
CA TYR A 149 16.19 -8.70 -2.03
C TYR A 149 17.45 -7.90 -1.70
N ALA A 150 17.38 -6.58 -1.79
CA ALA A 150 18.52 -5.72 -1.48
C ALA A 150 18.97 -5.85 0.00
N MET A 151 17.99 -5.92 0.92
CA MET A 151 18.27 -6.13 2.34
C MET A 151 18.92 -7.50 2.60
N GLN A 152 18.45 -8.56 1.96
CA GLN A 152 19.04 -9.90 2.09
C GLN A 152 20.48 -9.95 1.56
N VAL A 153 20.75 -9.32 0.44
CA VAL A 153 22.12 -9.21 -0.09
C VAL A 153 23.01 -8.47 0.91
N ALA A 154 22.57 -7.32 1.42
CA ALA A 154 23.33 -6.52 2.38
C ALA A 154 23.63 -7.32 3.67
N MET A 155 22.64 -8.01 4.23
CA MET A 155 22.82 -8.86 5.42
C MET A 155 23.80 -10.00 5.14
N THR A 156 23.66 -10.67 4.00
CA THR A 156 24.55 -11.77 3.62
C THR A 156 26.00 -11.31 3.54
N GLU A 157 26.25 -10.16 2.93
CA GLU A 157 27.61 -9.60 2.83
C GLU A 157 28.12 -9.12 4.20
N ALA A 158 27.27 -8.51 5.04
CA ALA A 158 27.64 -8.14 6.41
C ALA A 158 28.11 -9.36 7.22
N PHE A 159 27.38 -10.47 7.17
CA PHE A 159 27.77 -11.72 7.82
C PHE A 159 29.09 -12.30 7.28
N LYS A 160 29.29 -12.32 5.97
CA LYS A 160 30.55 -12.78 5.36
C LYS A 160 31.73 -11.93 5.81
N MET A 161 31.53 -10.63 5.92
CA MET A 161 32.56 -9.68 6.35
C MET A 161 32.73 -9.63 7.87
N LYS A 162 31.91 -10.37 8.64
CA LYS A 162 31.90 -10.40 10.11
C LYS A 162 31.71 -9.01 10.74
N LEU A 163 30.87 -8.18 10.10
CA LEU A 163 30.54 -6.87 10.64
C LEU A 163 29.62 -7.00 11.86
N SER A 164 29.78 -6.11 12.81
CA SER A 164 28.78 -5.93 13.86
C SER A 164 27.47 -5.34 13.28
N VAL A 165 26.38 -5.37 14.05
CA VAL A 165 25.10 -4.78 13.66
C VAL A 165 25.26 -3.30 13.37
N GLU A 166 26.00 -2.58 14.24
CA GLU A 166 26.22 -1.14 14.12
C GLU A 166 27.06 -0.79 12.88
N GLU A 167 28.10 -1.59 12.60
CA GLU A 167 28.93 -1.42 11.41
C GLU A 167 28.12 -1.68 10.12
N ALA A 168 27.32 -2.75 10.11
CA ALA A 168 26.46 -3.07 8.99
C ALA A 168 25.45 -1.96 8.73
N ASP A 169 24.74 -1.46 9.75
CA ASP A 169 23.78 -0.38 9.61
C ASP A 169 24.43 0.97 9.25
N ALA A 170 25.67 1.22 9.69
CA ALA A 170 26.41 2.41 9.28
C ALA A 170 26.78 2.39 7.79
N ILE A 171 27.14 1.22 7.26
CA ILE A 171 27.49 1.02 5.84
C ILE A 171 26.24 0.97 4.97
N PHE A 172 25.32 0.06 5.31
CA PHE A 172 24.07 -0.18 4.55
C PHE A 172 22.92 0.73 5.01
N GLY A 173 23.21 1.99 5.27
CA GLY A 173 22.30 3.04 5.66
C GLY A 173 22.42 4.26 4.77
N ARG A 174 22.57 5.43 5.38
CA ARG A 174 22.66 6.72 4.67
C ARG A 174 23.67 6.79 3.53
N PRO A 175 24.88 6.20 3.64
CA PRO A 175 25.86 6.24 2.54
C PRO A 175 25.35 5.60 1.25
N MET A 176 24.44 4.64 1.35
CA MET A 176 23.81 3.95 0.21
C MET A 176 22.44 4.52 -0.17
N GLY A 177 22.03 5.67 0.37
CA GLY A 177 20.71 6.25 0.13
C GLY A 177 19.57 5.55 0.86
N ILE A 178 19.86 4.64 1.76
CA ILE A 178 18.89 3.94 2.62
C ILE A 178 18.60 4.81 3.86
N PRO A 179 17.40 4.71 4.47
CA PRO A 179 17.11 5.44 5.70
C PRO A 179 18.14 5.20 6.81
N LYS A 180 18.24 6.13 7.73
CA LYS A 180 19.22 6.10 8.84
C LYS A 180 19.14 4.85 9.75
N THR A 181 18.05 4.12 9.70
CA THR A 181 17.86 2.86 10.42
C THR A 181 18.89 1.81 10.01
N GLY A 182 19.42 1.91 8.78
CA GLY A 182 20.20 0.83 8.20
C GLY A 182 19.33 -0.38 7.85
N VAL A 183 19.96 -1.48 7.49
CA VAL A 183 19.28 -2.71 7.07
C VAL A 183 18.79 -3.51 8.26
N ILE A 184 19.64 -3.75 9.26
CA ILE A 184 19.29 -4.59 10.42
C ILE A 184 18.31 -3.87 11.32
N GLY A 185 18.52 -2.58 11.58
CA GLY A 185 17.56 -1.76 12.31
C GLY A 185 16.22 -1.59 11.61
N LEU A 186 16.15 -1.76 10.29
CA LEU A 186 14.88 -1.78 9.57
C LEU A 186 14.11 -3.10 9.82
N TYR A 187 14.79 -4.24 9.90
CA TYR A 187 14.17 -5.51 10.30
C TYR A 187 13.60 -5.44 11.71
N ASP A 188 14.35 -4.84 12.65
CA ASP A 188 13.89 -4.64 14.02
C ASP A 188 12.65 -3.72 14.09
N LEU A 189 12.65 -2.63 13.29
CA LEU A 189 11.54 -1.68 13.22
C LEU A 189 10.26 -2.29 12.63
N ILE A 190 10.39 -3.14 11.61
CA ILE A 190 9.26 -3.80 10.94
C ILE A 190 8.73 -4.95 11.81
N GLY A 191 9.62 -5.66 12.48
CA GLY A 191 9.38 -6.90 13.19
C GLY A 191 9.90 -8.11 12.42
N ILE A 192 10.71 -8.92 13.07
CA ILE A 192 11.34 -10.10 12.44
C ILE A 192 10.30 -11.13 12.03
N ASP A 193 9.22 -11.27 12.80
CA ASP A 193 8.08 -12.13 12.52
C ASP A 193 7.38 -11.72 11.22
N LEU A 194 7.09 -10.43 11.07
CA LEU A 194 6.47 -9.91 9.84
C LEU A 194 7.40 -10.04 8.63
N MET A 195 8.69 -9.81 8.82
CA MET A 195 9.67 -9.99 7.75
C MET A 195 9.78 -11.44 7.28
N ALA A 196 9.60 -12.40 8.18
CA ALA A 196 9.59 -13.83 7.83
C ALA A 196 8.38 -14.24 6.98
N GLU A 197 7.26 -13.49 7.07
CA GLU A 197 6.08 -13.72 6.22
C GLU A 197 6.23 -13.10 4.81
N VAL A 198 7.12 -12.14 4.66
CA VAL A 198 7.36 -11.41 3.39
C VAL A 198 8.50 -12.02 2.58
N LEU A 199 9.39 -12.79 3.23
CA LEU A 199 10.52 -13.49 2.62
C LEU A 199 10.07 -14.79 1.93
#